data_043b3782e542b252fdccc7dbf53b259c
#
_entry.id   043b3782e542b252fdccc7dbf53b259c
#
_cell.length_a   1.000
_cell.length_b   1.000
_cell.length_c   1.000
_cell.angle_alpha   90.00
_cell.angle_beta   90.00
_cell.angle_gamma   90.00
#
_symmetry.space_group_name_H-M   'P 1'
#
loop_
_entity.id
_entity.type
_entity.pdbx_description
1 polymer ?
#
loop_
_entity_poly.entity_id
_entity_poly.type
_entity_poly.pdbx_seq_one_letter_code
_entity_poly.pdbx_strand_id
1 'polypeptide(L)'
;MTMCAGLRKGAFTLLVNFLDKHPQVEFIRYQWIDYAGILRARVVPVSNALKLASTESPLCGGRICLTATNVIRMMENRSHVGVDSIYPDFSSLRECHYAPGHASVMCFISEGDMGFERDPRTLLGSIVASAPQVQFRIGFEVEFRCLTPEGKDLDDTLYSWWTTTGLRNRCAPIIDEVVRLLQREKIEVLHYCSESGLGMFEIATGPLSPLESIDAWVYTREAVKSLFWEHGMIATLYPSPVEVHTGIGAHFHLSMTSDLEVDESAFLPGC
;
A
#
# COMPACT_ATOMS: atom_id res chain seq x y z
N MET A 1 13.91 -8.85 19.25
CA MET A 1 13.95 -10.33 19.07
C MET A 1 12.57 -11.00 19.09
N THR A 2 11.60 -10.48 19.83
CA THR A 2 10.27 -11.12 19.99
C THR A 2 9.37 -11.05 18.75
N MET A 3 9.47 -10.01 17.93
CA MET A 3 8.63 -9.80 16.75
C MET A 3 8.93 -10.80 15.63
N CYS A 4 10.21 -11.12 15.38
CA CYS A 4 10.60 -12.12 14.38
C CYS A 4 10.11 -13.55 14.66
N ALA A 5 10.03 -13.94 15.92
CA ALA A 5 9.55 -15.28 16.28
C ALA A 5 8.04 -15.42 15.99
N GLY A 6 7.27 -14.33 16.14
CA GLY A 6 5.84 -14.33 15.80
C GLY A 6 5.56 -14.39 14.30
N LEU A 7 6.34 -13.69 13.48
CA LEU A 7 6.20 -13.67 12.02
C LEU A 7 6.50 -15.03 11.37
N ARG A 8 7.39 -15.82 11.95
CA ARG A 8 7.82 -17.11 11.41
C ARG A 8 6.87 -18.24 11.77
N LYS A 9 6.34 -18.20 13.00
CA LYS A 9 5.47 -19.26 13.50
C LYS A 9 4.12 -19.22 12.78
N GLY A 10 3.84 -20.23 11.98
CA GLY A 10 2.61 -20.33 11.20
C GLY A 10 2.67 -19.72 9.79
N ALA A 11 3.78 -19.08 9.41
CA ALA A 11 3.97 -18.48 8.08
C ALA A 11 3.65 -19.46 6.93
N PHE A 12 4.18 -20.68 7.01
CA PHE A 12 3.92 -21.73 6.03
C PHE A 12 2.43 -22.09 5.95
N THR A 13 1.77 -22.26 7.11
CA THR A 13 0.34 -22.58 7.18
C THR A 13 -0.52 -21.46 6.58
N LEU A 14 -0.20 -20.19 6.85
CA LEU A 14 -0.90 -19.05 6.27
C LEU A 14 -0.80 -19.05 4.75
N LEU A 15 0.41 -19.27 4.22
CA LEU A 15 0.65 -19.33 2.78
C LEU A 15 -0.11 -20.50 2.13
N VAL A 16 -0.04 -21.72 2.70
CA VAL A 16 -0.76 -22.88 2.18
C VAL A 16 -2.27 -22.63 2.17
N ASN A 17 -2.83 -22.18 3.29
CA ASN A 17 -4.25 -21.88 3.40
C ASN A 17 -4.73 -20.81 2.41
N PHE A 18 -3.86 -19.85 2.08
CA PHE A 18 -4.15 -18.84 1.06
C PHE A 18 -4.17 -19.48 -0.33
N LEU A 19 -3.14 -20.25 -0.68
CA LEU A 19 -3.02 -20.91 -1.99
C LEU A 19 -4.14 -21.94 -2.25
N ASP A 20 -4.59 -22.66 -1.22
CA ASP A 20 -5.73 -23.57 -1.33
C ASP A 20 -7.03 -22.84 -1.74
N LYS A 21 -7.18 -21.57 -1.33
CA LYS A 21 -8.33 -20.73 -1.69
C LYS A 21 -8.14 -20.01 -3.03
N HIS A 22 -6.89 -19.84 -3.46
CA HIS A 22 -6.52 -19.10 -4.67
C HIS A 22 -5.60 -19.95 -5.56
N PRO A 23 -6.08 -21.12 -6.08
CA PRO A 23 -5.25 -22.06 -6.83
C PRO A 23 -4.72 -21.51 -8.16
N GLN A 24 -5.26 -20.39 -8.65
CA GLN A 24 -4.81 -19.70 -9.85
C GLN A 24 -3.52 -18.87 -9.61
N VAL A 25 -3.10 -18.67 -8.35
CA VAL A 25 -1.91 -17.88 -8.03
C VAL A 25 -0.65 -18.69 -8.33
N GLU A 26 0.21 -18.16 -9.18
CA GLU A 26 1.48 -18.74 -9.60
C GLU A 26 2.69 -17.98 -9.04
N PHE A 27 2.50 -16.68 -8.78
CA PHE A 27 3.56 -15.76 -8.37
C PHE A 27 3.13 -14.93 -7.16
N ILE A 28 4.08 -14.66 -6.25
CA ILE A 28 3.86 -13.80 -5.10
C ILE A 28 4.80 -12.60 -5.19
N ARG A 29 4.24 -11.40 -5.15
CA ARG A 29 4.96 -10.13 -5.10
C ARG A 29 5.32 -9.83 -3.66
N TYR A 30 6.57 -10.03 -3.27
CA TYR A 30 7.12 -9.58 -1.98
C TYR A 30 7.35 -8.09 -2.07
N GLN A 31 6.53 -7.29 -1.38
CA GLN A 31 6.47 -5.84 -1.51
C GLN A 31 6.92 -5.14 -0.23
N TRP A 32 7.57 -4.01 -0.39
CA TRP A 32 7.92 -3.10 0.71
C TRP A 32 8.03 -1.67 0.19
N ILE A 33 7.91 -0.70 1.11
CA ILE A 33 8.09 0.72 0.79
C ILE A 33 9.47 1.14 1.29
N ASP A 34 10.26 1.77 0.42
CA ASP A 34 11.56 2.33 0.79
C ASP A 34 11.42 3.72 1.42
N TYR A 35 12.54 4.30 1.89
CA TYR A 35 12.55 5.62 2.52
C TYR A 35 12.22 6.79 1.57
N ALA A 36 12.17 6.56 0.28
CA ALA A 36 11.70 7.52 -0.72
C ALA A 36 10.19 7.40 -0.99
N GLY A 37 9.48 6.52 -0.28
CA GLY A 37 8.05 6.25 -0.49
C GLY A 37 7.75 5.41 -1.73
N ILE A 38 8.77 4.80 -2.35
CA ILE A 38 8.61 3.98 -3.55
C ILE A 38 8.25 2.55 -3.14
N LEU A 39 7.17 2.03 -3.71
CA LEU A 39 6.84 0.62 -3.58
C LEU A 39 7.83 -0.22 -4.40
N ARG A 40 8.55 -1.07 -3.70
CA ARG A 40 9.48 -2.04 -4.27
C ARG A 40 8.87 -3.43 -4.25
N ALA A 41 9.25 -4.27 -5.21
CA ALA A 41 8.78 -5.65 -5.24
C ALA A 41 9.86 -6.62 -5.77
N ARG A 42 9.81 -7.85 -5.28
CA ARG A 42 10.40 -9.02 -5.92
C ARG A 42 9.33 -10.05 -6.16
N VAL A 43 9.23 -10.52 -7.38
CA VAL A 43 8.28 -11.56 -7.77
C VAL A 43 8.90 -12.92 -7.53
N VAL A 44 8.24 -13.72 -6.72
CA VAL A 44 8.69 -15.05 -6.30
C VAL A 44 7.71 -16.10 -6.81
N PRO A 45 8.13 -17.11 -7.60
CA PRO A 45 7.27 -18.24 -7.95
C PRO A 45 6.75 -18.94 -6.68
N VAL A 46 5.50 -19.40 -6.68
CA VAL A 46 4.86 -20.07 -5.54
C VAL A 46 5.70 -21.21 -5.00
N SER A 47 6.32 -22.03 -5.87
CA SER A 47 7.19 -23.15 -5.46
C SER A 47 8.37 -22.70 -4.59
N ASN A 48 8.98 -21.54 -4.91
CA ASN A 48 10.06 -20.98 -4.11
C ASN A 48 9.54 -20.29 -2.84
N ALA A 49 8.40 -19.63 -2.90
CA ALA A 49 7.76 -19.04 -1.72
C ALA A 49 7.43 -20.11 -0.67
N LEU A 50 6.88 -21.24 -1.08
CA LEU A 50 6.63 -22.40 -0.21
C LEU A 50 7.93 -22.96 0.40
N LYS A 51 9.00 -23.06 -0.39
CA LYS A 51 10.31 -23.49 0.11
C LYS A 51 10.86 -22.53 1.16
N LEU A 52 10.83 -21.22 0.90
CA LEU A 52 11.29 -20.19 1.85
C LEU A 52 10.46 -20.23 3.14
N ALA A 53 9.13 -20.31 3.02
CA ALA A 53 8.23 -20.38 4.18
C ALA A 53 8.43 -21.65 5.01
N SER A 54 8.65 -22.82 4.38
CA SER A 54 8.86 -24.09 5.08
C SER A 54 10.18 -24.14 5.85
N THR A 55 11.19 -23.39 5.40
CA THR A 55 12.51 -23.29 6.04
C THR A 55 12.65 -22.05 6.92
N GLU A 56 11.58 -21.26 7.06
CA GLU A 56 11.59 -19.96 7.75
C GLU A 56 12.70 -19.01 7.26
N SER A 57 13.12 -19.18 6.01
CA SER A 57 14.21 -18.41 5.41
C SER A 57 13.70 -17.13 4.77
N PRO A 58 14.41 -15.99 4.94
CA PRO A 58 14.07 -14.75 4.24
C PRO A 58 14.44 -14.86 2.76
N LEU A 59 13.82 -14.01 1.95
CA LEU A 59 14.35 -13.68 0.64
C LEU A 59 15.47 -12.65 0.82
N CYS A 60 16.64 -12.91 0.25
CA CYS A 60 17.78 -12.01 0.36
C CYS A 60 17.77 -10.95 -0.75
N GLY A 61 18.11 -9.71 -0.38
CA GLY A 61 18.28 -8.57 -1.28
C GLY A 61 19.61 -7.87 -1.05
N GLY A 62 20.08 -7.05 -2.00
CA GLY A 62 21.22 -6.17 -1.74
C GLY A 62 20.87 -5.15 -0.67
N ARG A 63 21.89 -4.59 0.03
CA ARG A 63 21.72 -3.56 1.09
C ARG A 63 21.26 -2.21 0.54
N ILE A 64 20.21 -2.26 -0.26
CA ILE A 64 19.56 -1.09 -0.87
C ILE A 64 18.04 -1.15 -0.76
N CYS A 65 17.50 -2.16 -0.05
CA CYS A 65 16.05 -2.38 0.00
C CYS A 65 15.31 -1.14 0.52
N LEU A 66 15.81 -0.51 1.59
CA LEU A 66 15.18 0.68 2.17
C LEU A 66 15.84 1.99 1.72
N THR A 67 17.10 1.97 1.29
CA THR A 67 17.94 3.15 1.10
C THR A 67 18.08 3.62 -0.33
N ALA A 68 17.50 2.91 -1.31
CA ALA A 68 17.47 3.36 -2.68
C ALA A 68 16.56 4.59 -2.80
N THR A 69 17.17 5.75 -2.95
CA THR A 69 16.47 7.01 -3.18
C THR A 69 16.41 7.30 -4.67
N ASN A 70 15.29 7.11 -5.31
CA ASN A 70 15.23 7.32 -6.75
C ASN A 70 15.93 6.22 -7.60
N VAL A 71 15.78 6.31 -8.92
CA VAL A 71 16.18 5.26 -9.87
C VAL A 71 17.68 4.92 -9.84
N ILE A 72 18.54 5.83 -9.41
CA ILE A 72 20.02 5.66 -9.51
C ILE A 72 20.75 6.18 -8.26
N ARG A 73 20.10 6.86 -7.32
CA ARG A 73 20.75 7.44 -6.13
C ARG A 73 20.49 6.60 -4.91
N MET A 74 21.47 6.51 -4.04
CA MET A 74 21.40 5.89 -2.72
C MET A 74 21.64 6.96 -1.66
N MET A 75 21.16 6.73 -0.45
CA MET A 75 21.45 7.65 0.66
C MET A 75 22.96 7.76 0.88
N GLU A 76 23.44 8.99 0.99
CA GLU A 76 24.83 9.26 1.32
C GLU A 76 25.19 8.70 2.70
N ASN A 77 26.46 8.33 2.88
CA ASN A 77 27.00 7.79 4.15
C ASN A 77 26.49 6.40 4.59
N ARG A 78 26.00 5.58 3.67
CA ARG A 78 25.68 4.18 3.96
C ARG A 78 26.49 3.21 3.11
N SER A 79 26.98 2.16 3.76
CA SER A 79 27.60 1.04 3.03
C SER A 79 26.52 0.33 2.22
N HIS A 80 26.75 0.22 0.92
CA HIS A 80 25.90 -0.57 0.00
C HIS A 80 26.37 -2.02 -0.09
N VAL A 81 27.44 -2.37 0.62
CA VAL A 81 27.99 -3.72 0.65
C VAL A 81 27.27 -4.50 1.75
N GLY A 82 26.68 -5.62 1.35
CA GLY A 82 25.96 -6.52 2.26
C GLY A 82 24.62 -6.95 1.73
N VAL A 83 23.89 -7.65 2.56
CA VAL A 83 22.60 -8.27 2.24
C VAL A 83 21.57 -7.81 3.25
N ASP A 84 20.40 -7.39 2.76
CA ASP A 84 19.19 -7.23 3.54
C ASP A 84 18.35 -8.49 3.43
N SER A 85 17.61 -8.76 4.49
CA SER A 85 16.69 -9.89 4.55
C SER A 85 15.25 -9.39 4.48
N ILE A 86 14.47 -9.96 3.55
CA ILE A 86 13.09 -9.61 3.26
C ILE A 86 12.21 -10.70 3.85
N TYR A 87 11.41 -10.36 4.87
CA TYR A 87 10.51 -11.26 5.56
C TYR A 87 9.07 -10.97 5.20
N PRO A 88 8.34 -11.86 4.52
CA PRO A 88 6.95 -11.64 4.18
C PRO A 88 6.05 -11.70 5.43
N ASP A 89 5.11 -10.79 5.51
CA ASP A 89 3.98 -10.84 6.43
C ASP A 89 2.81 -11.55 5.75
N PHE A 90 2.75 -12.87 5.83
CA PHE A 90 1.70 -13.63 5.16
C PHE A 90 0.28 -13.36 5.69
N SER A 91 0.11 -12.59 6.76
CA SER A 91 -1.21 -12.10 7.16
C SER A 91 -1.74 -11.02 6.20
N SER A 92 -0.84 -10.35 5.47
CA SER A 92 -1.16 -9.31 4.49
C SER A 92 -1.39 -9.83 3.06
N LEU A 93 -1.39 -11.17 2.85
CA LEU A 93 -1.61 -11.75 1.53
C LEU A 93 -2.93 -11.32 0.91
N ARG A 94 -2.87 -10.87 -0.35
CA ARG A 94 -4.03 -10.52 -1.18
C ARG A 94 -3.82 -11.02 -2.60
N GLU A 95 -4.88 -11.52 -3.24
CA GLU A 95 -4.84 -11.80 -4.67
C GLU A 95 -4.78 -10.49 -5.46
N CYS A 96 -3.87 -10.40 -6.42
CA CYS A 96 -3.77 -9.22 -7.29
C CYS A 96 -4.77 -9.36 -8.45
N HIS A 97 -6.06 -9.09 -8.22
CA HIS A 97 -7.08 -9.17 -9.27
C HIS A 97 -6.78 -8.27 -10.48
N TYR A 98 -5.92 -7.29 -10.31
CA TYR A 98 -5.37 -6.42 -11.37
C TYR A 98 -4.14 -7.02 -12.06
N ALA A 99 -3.72 -8.23 -11.72
CA ALA A 99 -2.58 -8.93 -12.31
C ALA A 99 -2.79 -10.44 -12.22
N PRO A 100 -3.46 -11.05 -13.21
CA PRO A 100 -3.82 -12.46 -13.17
C PRO A 100 -2.64 -13.39 -12.84
N GLY A 101 -2.88 -14.38 -12.00
CA GLY A 101 -1.85 -15.31 -11.52
C GLY A 101 -0.92 -14.77 -10.43
N HIS A 102 -1.12 -13.53 -9.96
CA HIS A 102 -0.30 -12.93 -8.91
C HIS A 102 -1.07 -12.74 -7.59
N ALA A 103 -0.33 -12.87 -6.49
CA ALA A 103 -0.70 -12.34 -5.18
C ALA A 103 0.36 -11.36 -4.70
N SER A 104 0.02 -10.47 -3.78
CA SER A 104 0.96 -9.58 -3.10
C SER A 104 1.03 -9.89 -1.60
N VAL A 105 2.20 -9.67 -1.03
CA VAL A 105 2.45 -9.75 0.40
C VAL A 105 3.36 -8.61 0.82
N MET A 106 3.01 -7.88 1.87
CA MET A 106 3.88 -6.84 2.42
C MET A 106 4.98 -7.48 3.26
N CYS A 107 6.16 -6.88 3.24
CA CYS A 107 7.35 -7.44 3.87
C CYS A 107 7.94 -6.49 4.91
N PHE A 108 8.57 -7.08 5.91
CA PHE A 108 9.49 -6.44 6.84
C PHE A 108 10.91 -6.57 6.30
N ILE A 109 11.70 -5.52 6.45
CA ILE A 109 13.10 -5.49 6.00
C ILE A 109 14.04 -5.49 7.19
N SER A 110 14.94 -6.47 7.23
CA SER A 110 16.03 -6.51 8.20
C SER A 110 17.33 -6.11 7.53
N GLU A 111 17.90 -4.98 7.97
CA GLU A 111 19.15 -4.42 7.43
C GLU A 111 20.36 -5.00 8.14
N GLY A 112 20.94 -6.08 7.65
CA GLY A 112 22.20 -6.65 8.16
C GLY A 112 22.26 -6.71 9.70
N ASP A 113 23.25 -6.04 10.30
CA ASP A 113 23.47 -6.03 11.75
C ASP A 113 22.46 -5.16 12.53
N MET A 114 21.77 -4.25 11.85
CA MET A 114 20.78 -3.35 12.47
C MET A 114 19.41 -4.01 12.69
N GLY A 115 19.19 -5.18 12.11
CA GLY A 115 17.91 -5.87 12.24
C GLY A 115 16.74 -5.06 11.64
N PHE A 116 15.63 -5.01 12.37
CA PHE A 116 14.38 -4.34 11.92
C PHE A 116 14.23 -2.91 12.48
N GLU A 117 15.20 -2.36 13.15
CA GLU A 117 15.09 -1.06 13.86
C GLU A 117 14.65 0.09 12.95
N ARG A 118 14.95 0.00 11.67
CA ARG A 118 14.68 1.04 10.67
C ARG A 118 13.57 0.69 9.70
N ASP A 119 12.99 -0.48 9.83
CA ASP A 119 11.87 -0.87 9.00
C ASP A 119 10.61 -0.09 9.37
N PRO A 120 9.98 0.64 8.44
CA PRO A 120 8.81 1.48 8.73
C PRO A 120 7.63 0.68 9.29
N ARG A 121 7.41 -0.55 8.83
CA ARG A 121 6.33 -1.42 9.34
C ARG A 121 6.60 -1.84 10.79
N THR A 122 7.86 -2.14 11.12
CA THR A 122 8.29 -2.47 12.49
C THR A 122 8.12 -1.27 13.41
N LEU A 123 8.49 -0.08 12.95
CA LEU A 123 8.32 1.16 13.72
C LEU A 123 6.85 1.43 14.02
N LEU A 124 5.97 1.34 13.00
CA LEU A 124 4.52 1.51 13.19
C LEU A 124 3.97 0.48 14.19
N GLY A 125 4.31 -0.79 14.03
CA GLY A 125 3.90 -1.85 14.95
C GLY A 125 4.37 -1.60 16.39
N SER A 126 5.58 -1.07 16.57
CA SER A 126 6.15 -0.73 17.89
C SER A 126 5.43 0.44 18.53
N ILE A 127 5.07 1.47 17.75
CA ILE A 127 4.29 2.62 18.23
C ILE A 127 2.92 2.17 18.69
N VAL A 128 2.21 1.38 17.89
CA VAL A 128 0.90 0.83 18.25
C VAL A 128 0.99 -0.05 19.51
N ALA A 129 2.01 -0.90 19.61
CA ALA A 129 2.23 -1.75 20.78
C ALA A 129 2.61 -0.98 22.05
N SER A 130 3.13 0.24 21.93
CA SER A 130 3.45 1.09 23.09
C SER A 130 2.23 1.68 23.78
N ALA A 131 1.07 1.66 23.12
CA ALA A 131 -0.21 2.15 23.63
C ALA A 131 -1.29 1.04 23.59
N PRO A 132 -1.13 -0.07 24.32
CA PRO A 132 -2.01 -1.23 24.20
C PRO A 132 -3.45 -0.96 24.65
N GLN A 133 -3.67 0.11 25.42
CA GLN A 133 -4.99 0.55 25.89
C GLN A 133 -5.74 1.39 24.83
N VAL A 134 -5.07 1.75 23.71
CA VAL A 134 -5.67 2.57 22.65
C VAL A 134 -5.91 1.72 21.42
N GLN A 135 -7.12 1.70 20.93
CA GLN A 135 -7.46 1.13 19.64
C GLN A 135 -7.40 2.22 18.57
N PHE A 136 -6.44 2.09 17.67
CA PHE A 136 -6.30 2.98 16.50
C PHE A 136 -7.06 2.42 15.31
N ARG A 137 -7.76 3.30 14.59
CA ARG A 137 -8.41 3.02 13.31
C ARG A 137 -8.03 4.09 12.30
N ILE A 138 -7.65 3.68 11.09
CA ILE A 138 -7.18 4.57 10.03
C ILE A 138 -7.93 4.25 8.74
N GLY A 139 -8.51 5.27 8.11
CA GLY A 139 -9.03 5.25 6.75
C GLY A 139 -8.22 6.19 5.86
N PHE A 140 -8.11 5.90 4.58
CA PHE A 140 -7.39 6.72 3.61
C PHE A 140 -8.33 7.28 2.54
N GLU A 141 -8.11 8.52 2.15
CA GLU A 141 -8.59 9.12 0.92
C GLU A 141 -7.47 9.02 -0.12
N VAL A 142 -7.70 8.22 -1.13
CA VAL A 142 -6.72 7.96 -2.19
C VAL A 142 -7.06 8.84 -3.38
N GLU A 143 -6.45 10.02 -3.44
CA GLU A 143 -6.57 10.91 -4.58
C GLU A 143 -5.62 10.51 -5.71
N PHE A 144 -6.08 10.63 -6.93
CA PHE A 144 -5.30 10.35 -8.11
C PHE A 144 -5.80 11.16 -9.31
N ARG A 145 -4.90 11.34 -10.29
CA ARG A 145 -5.21 12.00 -11.56
C ARG A 145 -5.06 11.03 -12.72
N CYS A 146 -6.04 11.06 -13.59
CA CYS A 146 -6.04 10.29 -14.83
C CYS A 146 -5.46 11.13 -15.96
N LEU A 147 -4.49 10.56 -16.68
CA LEU A 147 -3.81 11.19 -17.79
C LEU A 147 -3.90 10.31 -19.03
N THR A 148 -3.70 10.93 -20.21
CA THR A 148 -3.50 10.19 -21.46
C THR A 148 -2.22 9.35 -21.40
N PRO A 149 -2.00 8.39 -22.31
CA PRO A 149 -0.74 7.63 -22.39
C PRO A 149 0.50 8.50 -22.54
N GLU A 150 0.36 9.69 -23.12
CA GLU A 150 1.43 10.69 -23.29
C GLU A 150 1.64 11.56 -22.03
N GLY A 151 0.91 11.28 -20.95
CA GLY A 151 1.02 12.02 -19.68
C GLY A 151 0.37 13.40 -19.71
N LYS A 152 -0.56 13.64 -20.60
CA LYS A 152 -1.33 14.89 -20.70
C LYS A 152 -2.67 14.76 -20.01
N ASP A 153 -3.26 15.88 -19.63
CA ASP A 153 -4.63 15.90 -19.16
C ASP A 153 -5.59 15.27 -20.18
N LEU A 154 -6.57 14.56 -19.67
CA LEU A 154 -7.68 14.12 -20.50
C LEU A 154 -8.44 15.37 -20.97
N ASP A 155 -8.80 15.41 -22.27
CA ASP A 155 -9.55 16.52 -22.89
C ASP A 155 -11.01 16.60 -22.37
N ASP A 156 -11.23 16.15 -21.17
CA ASP A 156 -12.55 16.10 -20.56
C ASP A 156 -12.82 17.37 -19.74
N THR A 157 -14.07 17.57 -19.47
CA THR A 157 -14.57 18.74 -18.79
C THR A 157 -13.87 18.97 -17.45
N LEU A 158 -13.55 20.21 -17.15
CA LEU A 158 -13.10 20.62 -15.83
C LEU A 158 -14.17 20.24 -14.80
N TYR A 159 -13.77 19.46 -13.81
CA TYR A 159 -14.67 19.10 -12.71
C TYR A 159 -14.48 20.08 -11.54
N SER A 160 -15.53 20.22 -10.77
CA SER A 160 -15.49 20.74 -9.41
C SER A 160 -15.78 19.56 -8.47
N TRP A 161 -15.53 19.74 -7.19
CA TRP A 161 -15.77 18.73 -6.17
C TRP A 161 -17.16 18.10 -6.30
N TRP A 162 -17.20 16.77 -6.35
CA TRP A 162 -18.40 15.94 -6.26
C TRP A 162 -19.44 16.17 -7.34
N THR A 163 -19.07 16.75 -8.46
CA THR A 163 -20.02 16.97 -9.54
C THR A 163 -20.35 15.68 -10.26
N THR A 164 -21.61 15.46 -10.59
CA THR A 164 -22.04 14.33 -11.40
C THR A 164 -21.49 14.38 -12.83
N THR A 165 -21.02 15.53 -13.29
CA THR A 165 -20.32 15.67 -14.57
C THR A 165 -19.05 14.84 -14.58
N GLY A 166 -18.28 14.83 -13.48
CA GLY A 166 -17.10 14.00 -13.31
C GLY A 166 -17.37 12.49 -13.39
N LEU A 167 -18.61 12.07 -13.18
CA LEU A 167 -19.01 10.66 -13.28
C LEU A 167 -19.49 10.25 -14.69
N ARG A 168 -19.47 11.16 -15.65
CA ARG A 168 -19.94 10.92 -17.04
C ARG A 168 -18.79 10.85 -18.05
N ASN A 169 -17.66 10.32 -17.63
CA ASN A 169 -16.48 10.22 -18.48
C ASN A 169 -15.96 8.77 -18.56
N ARG A 170 -14.90 8.59 -19.33
CA ARG A 170 -14.27 7.27 -19.54
C ARG A 170 -13.60 6.69 -18.28
N CYS A 171 -13.33 7.50 -17.25
CA CYS A 171 -12.68 7.06 -16.03
C CYS A 171 -13.65 6.37 -15.06
N ALA A 172 -14.92 6.82 -15.01
CA ALA A 172 -15.89 6.33 -14.04
C ALA A 172 -16.10 4.79 -14.11
N PRO A 173 -16.26 4.15 -15.29
CA PRO A 173 -16.38 2.69 -15.35
C PRO A 173 -15.14 1.96 -14.83
N ILE A 174 -13.94 2.53 -15.01
CA ILE A 174 -12.69 1.96 -14.51
C ILE A 174 -12.62 2.07 -12.99
N ILE A 175 -13.04 3.19 -12.44
CA ILE A 175 -13.13 3.38 -10.98
C ILE A 175 -14.12 2.38 -10.38
N ASP A 176 -15.28 2.17 -11.02
CA ASP A 176 -16.23 1.12 -10.63
C ASP A 176 -15.56 -0.26 -10.59
N GLU A 177 -14.71 -0.57 -11.56
CA GLU A 177 -13.96 -1.82 -11.60
C GLU A 177 -12.94 -1.89 -10.45
N VAL A 178 -12.18 -0.82 -10.20
CA VAL A 178 -11.29 -0.72 -9.03
C VAL A 178 -12.06 -1.02 -7.75
N VAL A 179 -13.19 -0.36 -7.53
CA VAL A 179 -14.02 -0.56 -6.33
C VAL A 179 -14.44 -2.02 -6.17
N ARG A 180 -14.89 -2.67 -7.26
CA ARG A 180 -15.24 -4.10 -7.22
C ARG A 180 -14.05 -4.99 -6.84
N LEU A 181 -12.84 -4.69 -7.33
CA LEU A 181 -11.62 -5.42 -6.95
C LEU A 181 -11.29 -5.22 -5.47
N LEU A 182 -11.38 -3.99 -4.96
CA LEU A 182 -11.13 -3.69 -3.54
C LEU A 182 -12.11 -4.46 -2.65
N GLN A 183 -13.39 -4.50 -3.01
CA GLN A 183 -14.41 -5.24 -2.26
C GLN A 183 -14.16 -6.76 -2.25
N ARG A 184 -13.65 -7.35 -3.33
CA ARG A 184 -13.24 -8.77 -3.36
C ARG A 184 -12.15 -9.06 -2.34
N GLU A 185 -11.22 -8.13 -2.15
CA GLU A 185 -10.14 -8.20 -1.16
C GLU A 185 -10.57 -7.69 0.23
N LYS A 186 -11.88 -7.49 0.45
CA LYS A 186 -12.45 -7.02 1.72
C LYS A 186 -11.90 -5.65 2.17
N ILE A 187 -11.47 -4.84 1.22
CA ILE A 187 -11.18 -3.44 1.44
C ILE A 187 -12.50 -2.70 1.26
N GLU A 188 -13.04 -2.18 2.35
CA GLU A 188 -14.24 -1.38 2.32
C GLU A 188 -13.98 -0.07 1.58
N VAL A 189 -14.87 0.28 0.65
CA VAL A 189 -14.89 1.58 0.01
C VAL A 189 -16.13 2.31 0.48
N LEU A 190 -15.95 3.44 1.13
CA LEU A 190 -17.05 4.25 1.66
C LEU A 190 -17.73 5.05 0.55
N HIS A 191 -16.92 5.67 -0.31
CA HIS A 191 -17.35 6.39 -1.50
C HIS A 191 -16.18 6.59 -2.46
N TYR A 192 -16.49 7.05 -3.64
CA TYR A 192 -15.55 7.69 -4.56
C TYR A 192 -16.24 8.89 -5.21
N CYS A 193 -15.46 9.87 -5.62
CA CYS A 193 -15.98 11.11 -6.22
C CYS A 193 -14.99 11.73 -7.20
N SER A 194 -15.47 12.69 -7.98
CA SER A 194 -14.60 13.59 -8.72
C SER A 194 -14.05 14.66 -7.80
N GLU A 195 -12.77 14.98 -7.98
CA GLU A 195 -12.06 16.03 -7.28
C GLU A 195 -11.91 17.32 -8.12
N SER A 196 -11.31 18.35 -7.52
CA SER A 196 -11.12 19.65 -8.12
C SER A 196 -9.98 19.64 -9.13
N GLY A 197 -10.28 19.24 -10.35
CA GLY A 197 -9.29 19.25 -11.44
C GLY A 197 -9.65 18.34 -12.59
N LEU A 198 -8.92 18.50 -13.70
CA LEU A 198 -9.10 17.63 -14.86
C LEU A 198 -8.67 16.20 -14.53
N GLY A 199 -9.58 15.25 -14.69
CA GLY A 199 -9.31 13.83 -14.46
C GLY A 199 -8.96 13.46 -13.02
N MET A 200 -9.27 14.31 -12.03
CA MET A 200 -8.99 14.04 -10.62
C MET A 200 -10.17 13.33 -9.94
N PHE A 201 -9.81 12.31 -9.19
CA PHE A 201 -10.75 11.46 -8.45
C PHE A 201 -10.16 11.08 -7.09
N GLU A 202 -11.07 10.73 -6.19
CA GLU A 202 -10.78 10.22 -4.85
C GLU A 202 -11.52 8.91 -4.61
N ILE A 203 -10.87 7.99 -3.91
CA ILE A 203 -11.48 6.78 -3.34
C ILE A 203 -11.23 6.80 -1.83
N ALA A 204 -12.29 6.88 -1.04
CA ALA A 204 -12.22 6.80 0.42
C ALA A 204 -12.40 5.36 0.89
N THR A 205 -11.43 4.86 1.67
CA THR A 205 -11.45 3.51 2.24
C THR A 205 -11.96 3.51 3.68
N GLY A 206 -12.63 2.43 4.08
CA GLY A 206 -13.09 2.22 5.44
C GLY A 206 -11.93 2.07 6.45
N PRO A 207 -12.18 2.35 7.74
CA PRO A 207 -11.15 2.34 8.77
C PRO A 207 -10.71 0.92 9.16
N LEU A 208 -9.41 0.67 9.12
CA LEU A 208 -8.76 -0.59 9.51
C LEU A 208 -7.76 -0.36 10.65
N SER A 209 -7.16 -1.43 11.18
CA SER A 209 -6.01 -1.29 12.06
C SER A 209 -4.82 -0.66 11.31
N PRO A 210 -3.86 0.00 12.00
CA PRO A 210 -2.84 0.78 11.33
C PRO A 210 -2.06 0.06 10.23
N LEU A 211 -1.57 -1.16 10.47
CA LEU A 211 -0.84 -1.93 9.46
C LEU A 211 -1.75 -2.41 8.32
N GLU A 212 -2.93 -2.91 8.65
CA GLU A 212 -3.91 -3.34 7.63
C GLU A 212 -4.34 -2.17 6.74
N SER A 213 -4.48 -0.98 7.33
CA SER A 213 -4.86 0.23 6.59
C SER A 213 -3.78 0.65 5.58
N ILE A 214 -2.50 0.64 5.99
CA ILE A 214 -1.37 0.90 5.08
C ILE A 214 -1.33 -0.15 3.96
N ASP A 215 -1.54 -1.42 4.27
CA ASP A 215 -1.55 -2.50 3.28
C ASP A 215 -2.71 -2.35 2.29
N ALA A 216 -3.88 -1.96 2.77
CA ALA A 216 -5.04 -1.66 1.93
C ALA A 216 -4.78 -0.43 1.04
N TRP A 217 -4.16 0.62 1.57
CA TRP A 217 -3.77 1.82 0.81
C TRP A 217 -2.77 1.48 -0.30
N VAL A 218 -1.74 0.66 -0.02
CA VAL A 218 -0.79 0.19 -1.04
C VAL A 218 -1.51 -0.60 -2.13
N TYR A 219 -2.37 -1.53 -1.75
CA TYR A 219 -3.13 -2.33 -2.70
C TYR A 219 -4.06 -1.46 -3.57
N THR A 220 -4.77 -0.51 -2.96
CA THR A 220 -5.66 0.43 -3.68
C THR A 220 -4.90 1.21 -4.73
N ARG A 221 -3.72 1.76 -4.38
CA ARG A 221 -2.86 2.51 -5.32
C ARG A 221 -2.43 1.66 -6.51
N GLU A 222 -2.05 0.42 -6.27
CA GLU A 222 -1.61 -0.47 -7.35
C GLU A 222 -2.80 -0.95 -8.22
N ALA A 223 -3.97 -1.19 -7.63
CA ALA A 223 -5.19 -1.50 -8.38
C ALA A 223 -5.58 -0.34 -9.30
N VAL A 224 -5.60 0.89 -8.79
CA VAL A 224 -5.87 2.10 -9.59
C VAL A 224 -4.89 2.21 -10.76
N LYS A 225 -3.59 2.19 -10.50
CA LYS A 225 -2.57 2.33 -11.55
C LYS A 225 -2.66 1.22 -12.60
N SER A 226 -2.86 -0.02 -12.16
CA SER A 226 -2.86 -1.17 -13.06
C SER A 226 -4.09 -1.17 -13.97
N LEU A 227 -5.29 -0.95 -13.43
CA LEU A 227 -6.50 -0.92 -14.24
C LEU A 227 -6.51 0.24 -15.24
N PHE A 228 -6.09 1.44 -14.81
CA PHE A 228 -5.99 2.55 -15.76
C PHE A 228 -4.98 2.27 -16.87
N TRP A 229 -3.84 1.62 -16.54
CA TRP A 229 -2.87 1.19 -17.55
C TRP A 229 -3.45 0.17 -18.54
N GLU A 230 -4.21 -0.81 -18.08
CA GLU A 230 -4.89 -1.78 -18.93
C GLU A 230 -5.88 -1.13 -19.90
N HIS A 231 -6.53 -0.04 -19.46
CA HIS A 231 -7.43 0.77 -20.30
C HIS A 231 -6.70 1.84 -21.13
N GLY A 232 -5.36 1.77 -21.24
CA GLY A 232 -4.57 2.69 -22.05
C GLY A 232 -4.48 4.10 -21.49
N MET A 233 -4.55 4.27 -20.18
CA MET A 233 -4.43 5.55 -19.48
C MET A 233 -3.40 5.44 -18.35
N ILE A 234 -2.96 6.57 -17.85
CA ILE A 234 -2.08 6.65 -16.67
C ILE A 234 -2.88 7.20 -15.50
N ALA A 235 -2.90 6.48 -14.38
CA ALA A 235 -3.31 7.04 -13.10
C ALA A 235 -2.06 7.37 -12.28
N THR A 236 -1.95 8.61 -11.83
CA THR A 236 -0.82 9.10 -11.04
C THR A 236 -1.27 9.64 -9.70
N LEU A 237 -0.47 9.38 -8.67
CA LEU A 237 -0.60 9.98 -7.35
C LEU A 237 0.53 10.98 -7.08
N TYR A 238 1.23 11.41 -8.12
CA TYR A 238 2.26 12.44 -8.00
C TYR A 238 1.62 13.79 -7.68
N PRO A 239 2.05 14.50 -6.62
CA PRO A 239 1.34 15.68 -6.09
C PRO A 239 1.05 16.77 -7.11
N SER A 240 1.92 16.98 -8.08
CA SER A 240 1.72 18.02 -9.11
C SER A 240 2.22 17.50 -10.47
N PRO A 241 1.46 16.61 -11.13
CA PRO A 241 1.89 16.02 -12.40
C PRO A 241 1.87 17.00 -13.57
N VAL A 242 1.16 18.12 -13.44
CA VAL A 242 0.99 19.15 -14.45
C VAL A 242 1.12 20.54 -13.81
N GLU A 243 1.80 21.47 -14.46
CA GLU A 243 2.25 22.74 -13.84
C GLU A 243 1.14 23.74 -13.44
N VAL A 244 -0.10 23.54 -13.85
CA VAL A 244 -1.10 24.66 -13.84
C VAL A 244 -2.35 24.39 -13.00
N HIS A 245 -2.43 23.28 -12.26
CA HIS A 245 -3.69 22.86 -11.63
C HIS A 245 -3.53 22.46 -10.17
N THR A 246 -4.67 22.29 -9.50
CA THR A 246 -4.79 21.77 -8.14
C THR A 246 -3.94 20.51 -7.96
N GLY A 247 -3.16 20.48 -6.90
CA GLY A 247 -2.35 19.31 -6.54
C GLY A 247 -3.20 18.12 -6.07
N ILE A 248 -2.61 16.96 -6.05
CA ILE A 248 -3.21 15.71 -5.52
C ILE A 248 -2.86 15.63 -4.04
N GLY A 249 -3.85 15.46 -3.19
CA GLY A 249 -3.70 15.26 -1.76
C GLY A 249 -3.34 13.81 -1.39
N ALA A 250 -2.95 13.62 -0.14
CA ALA A 250 -2.80 12.31 0.47
C ALA A 250 -3.32 12.44 1.91
N HIS A 251 -4.58 12.13 2.11
CA HIS A 251 -5.26 12.30 3.38
C HIS A 251 -5.44 10.96 4.10
N PHE A 252 -5.42 11.01 5.40
CA PHE A 252 -5.85 9.89 6.23
C PHE A 252 -6.67 10.41 7.41
N HIS A 253 -7.63 9.61 7.83
CA HIS A 253 -8.47 9.86 8.99
C HIS A 253 -8.07 8.89 10.10
N LEU A 254 -7.72 9.43 11.26
CA LEU A 254 -7.35 8.67 12.44
C LEU A 254 -8.44 8.79 13.50
N SER A 255 -8.97 7.66 13.95
CA SER A 255 -9.77 7.60 15.17
C SER A 255 -9.08 6.75 16.23
N MET A 256 -9.30 7.12 17.48
CA MET A 256 -8.76 6.46 18.65
C MET A 256 -9.89 6.20 19.65
N THR A 257 -9.94 4.97 20.17
CA THR A 257 -10.83 4.63 21.29
C THR A 257 -9.99 4.07 22.42
N SER A 258 -10.30 4.44 23.65
CA SER A 258 -9.62 3.96 24.85
C SER A 258 -10.64 3.69 25.94
N ASP A 259 -10.43 2.64 26.72
CA ASP A 259 -11.21 2.36 27.93
C ASP A 259 -10.80 3.26 29.13
N LEU A 260 -9.74 4.05 28.95
CA LEU A 260 -9.33 5.04 29.94
C LEU A 260 -10.19 6.31 29.80
N GLU A 261 -10.61 6.91 30.92
CA GLU A 261 -11.12 8.28 30.92
C GLU A 261 -10.02 9.20 30.37
N VAL A 262 -10.23 9.70 29.16
CA VAL A 262 -9.28 10.63 28.51
C VAL A 262 -9.68 12.03 28.98
N ASP A 263 -8.76 12.73 29.59
CA ASP A 263 -8.91 14.16 29.83
C ASP A 263 -8.89 14.88 28.46
N GLU A 264 -10.06 15.24 27.99
CA GLU A 264 -10.24 15.91 26.67
C GLU A 264 -9.46 17.23 26.59
N SER A 265 -9.07 17.81 27.74
CA SER A 265 -8.25 19.02 27.77
C SER A 265 -6.79 18.79 27.33
N ALA A 266 -6.33 17.55 27.26
CA ALA A 266 -4.99 17.18 26.79
C ALA A 266 -4.87 17.08 25.29
N PHE A 267 -5.97 17.08 24.53
CA PHE A 267 -5.96 17.13 23.07
C PHE A 267 -5.77 18.56 22.60
N LEU A 268 -4.74 18.76 21.79
CA LEU A 268 -4.39 20.06 21.20
C LEU A 268 -5.63 20.70 20.53
N PRO A 269 -5.96 21.96 20.86
CA PRO A 269 -6.96 22.69 20.11
C PRO A 269 -6.36 23.05 18.76
N GLY A 270 -6.88 22.50 17.69
CA GLY A 270 -6.58 22.95 16.33
C GLY A 270 -6.10 21.91 15.35
N CYS A 271 -6.82 20.82 15.17
CA CYS A 271 -6.82 20.03 13.92
C CYS A 271 -8.19 20.10 13.30
#